data_a25c54d2778be5f9630ffbd93ff7161a
#
_entry.id   a25c54d2778be5f9630ffbd93ff7161a
#
_cell.length_a   1.000
_cell.length_b   1.000
_cell.length_c   1.000
_cell.angle_alpha   90.00
_cell.angle_beta   90.00
_cell.angle_gamma   90.00
#
_symmetry.space_group_name_H-M   'P 1'
#
loop_
_entity.id
_entity.type
_entity.pdbx_description
1 polymer ?
#
loop_
_entity_poly.entity_id
_entity_poly.type
_entity_poly.pdbx_seq_one_letter_code
_entity_poly.pdbx_strand_id
1 'polypeptide(L)'
;MKTDTIAAIATAMSSSGIGIIRISGDAAVQIVDRIFFMKNEKNLSDMPTHTIHYGHIKDGDEVIDEVMVVLMRAPRSYTKEDTVEIDCHGGIYVMKRVLETVIKYGARPAEPGEFTKRAFLNGRIDLAQAESVIDIIHAKNEFALKSSEQQLSGSLSAAVKTVREKLLHEIAFIESALDDPEHISLDGYPETLHGIVEEAQKEIQKLLANSDNGKILKEGISTVIIGKPNAGKSSLLNTLVGEERAIVTDIAGTTRDVLEEQINLNGIILNVIDTAGIRETDDVVEKIGVDRAKKYLNEADLAIYVVDTSTLLDENDFEIMELLQDRKAIVLLNKSDLTPVTDSGSIRKHLDKKMIAISAKEQTGIDELEETIREMFFTGEVTFNDEVYITNIRHKTALQEALNSLNLVVQSISDGMPEDFYSIDLMNAYEELGSIIGEAVEDDLVNEIFSKFCMGK
;
A
#
# COMPACT_ATOMS: atom_id res chain seq x y z
N MET A 1 31.76 -7.28 4.46
CA MET A 1 31.65 -6.81 5.85
C MET A 1 30.96 -7.93 6.63
N LYS A 2 31.43 -8.28 7.85
CA LYS A 2 30.66 -9.16 8.73
C LYS A 2 29.45 -8.37 9.17
N THR A 3 28.26 -8.83 8.79
CA THR A 3 27.02 -8.24 9.25
C THR A 3 26.76 -8.67 10.68
N ASP A 4 26.33 -7.74 11.54
CA ASP A 4 25.85 -8.09 12.88
C ASP A 4 24.60 -8.98 12.79
N THR A 5 24.38 -9.81 13.80
CA THR A 5 23.25 -10.71 13.83
C THR A 5 22.08 -10.04 14.56
N ILE A 6 20.93 -10.01 13.90
CA ILE A 6 19.68 -9.39 14.40
C ILE A 6 18.66 -10.44 14.83
N ALA A 7 17.79 -10.06 15.74
CA ALA A 7 16.68 -10.89 16.16
C ALA A 7 15.43 -10.05 16.48
N ALA A 8 14.26 -10.59 16.17
CA ALA A 8 12.97 -10.00 16.55
C ALA A 8 11.87 -11.06 16.66
N ILE A 9 10.77 -10.70 17.34
CA ILE A 9 9.52 -11.44 17.29
C ILE A 9 8.87 -11.18 15.95
N ALA A 10 8.61 -12.23 15.16
CA ALA A 10 8.07 -12.15 13.80
C ALA A 10 6.54 -12.34 13.72
N THR A 11 5.90 -12.75 14.82
CA THR A 11 4.45 -12.90 14.95
C THR A 11 3.83 -11.73 15.73
N ALA A 12 2.50 -11.61 15.67
CA ALA A 12 1.79 -10.59 16.44
C ALA A 12 2.02 -10.76 17.96
N MET A 13 2.11 -9.65 18.69
CA MET A 13 2.28 -9.62 20.14
C MET A 13 0.95 -9.83 20.87
N SER A 14 0.33 -10.98 20.63
CA SER A 14 -0.93 -11.41 21.24
C SER A 14 -0.80 -12.87 21.70
N SER A 15 -1.67 -13.33 22.62
CA SER A 15 -1.69 -14.73 23.01
C SER A 15 -2.16 -15.59 21.84
N SER A 16 -1.32 -16.53 21.41
CA SER A 16 -1.56 -17.43 20.29
C SER A 16 -0.98 -18.83 20.59
N GLY A 17 -1.25 -19.81 19.73
CA GLY A 17 -0.67 -21.15 19.90
C GLY A 17 0.84 -21.18 19.65
N ILE A 18 1.34 -20.33 18.73
CA ILE A 18 2.75 -20.29 18.32
C ILE A 18 3.21 -18.84 18.24
N GLY A 19 4.44 -18.58 18.73
CA GLY A 19 5.18 -17.34 18.52
C GLY A 19 6.52 -17.66 17.85
N ILE A 20 6.95 -16.79 16.92
CA ILE A 20 8.17 -16.99 16.15
C ILE A 20 9.18 -15.89 16.48
N ILE A 21 10.39 -16.30 16.88
CA ILE A 21 11.54 -15.42 16.98
C ILE A 21 12.45 -15.68 15.79
N ARG A 22 12.64 -14.67 14.94
CA ARG A 22 13.50 -14.73 13.77
C ARG A 22 14.86 -14.12 14.06
N ILE A 23 15.91 -14.80 13.61
CA ILE A 23 17.31 -14.42 13.80
C ILE A 23 17.98 -14.46 12.42
N SER A 24 18.73 -13.43 12.04
CA SER A 24 19.44 -13.37 10.75
C SER A 24 20.82 -12.74 10.91
N GLY A 25 21.80 -13.31 10.22
CA GLY A 25 23.18 -12.84 10.19
C GLY A 25 24.22 -13.95 10.36
N ASP A 26 25.49 -13.59 10.23
CA ASP A 26 26.61 -14.53 10.19
C ASP A 26 26.76 -15.43 11.45
N ALA A 27 26.28 -14.96 12.61
CA ALA A 27 26.33 -15.70 13.86
C ALA A 27 24.99 -16.34 14.27
N ALA A 28 23.95 -16.30 13.42
CA ALA A 28 22.61 -16.76 13.77
C ALA A 28 22.60 -18.22 14.28
N VAL A 29 23.26 -19.11 13.54
CA VAL A 29 23.36 -20.54 13.89
C VAL A 29 24.12 -20.74 15.17
N GLN A 30 25.29 -20.07 15.33
CA GLN A 30 26.16 -20.22 16.52
C GLN A 30 25.49 -19.68 17.79
N ILE A 31 24.68 -18.63 17.68
CA ILE A 31 23.91 -18.07 18.81
C ILE A 31 22.90 -19.11 19.28
N VAL A 32 22.13 -19.70 18.32
CA VAL A 32 21.10 -20.68 18.65
C VAL A 32 21.70 -21.99 19.15
N ASP A 33 22.83 -22.45 18.63
CA ASP A 33 23.53 -23.64 19.14
C ASP A 33 23.88 -23.56 20.65
N ARG A 34 24.06 -22.34 21.18
CA ARG A 34 24.38 -22.15 22.61
C ARG A 34 23.17 -22.27 23.52
N ILE A 35 21.97 -22.11 23.00
CA ILE A 35 20.72 -22.02 23.77
C ILE A 35 19.70 -23.11 23.42
N PHE A 36 19.88 -23.82 22.30
CA PHE A 36 18.98 -24.85 21.82
C PHE A 36 19.54 -26.24 22.04
N PHE A 37 18.79 -27.09 22.72
CA PHE A 37 19.18 -28.44 23.13
C PHE A 37 18.25 -29.50 22.57
N MET A 38 18.76 -30.33 21.66
CA MET A 38 18.06 -31.45 21.07
C MET A 38 18.26 -32.72 21.93
N LYS A 39 17.29 -33.63 21.92
CA LYS A 39 17.40 -34.93 22.64
C LYS A 39 18.54 -35.83 22.16
N ASN A 40 18.99 -35.69 20.93
CA ASN A 40 20.04 -36.48 20.31
C ASN A 40 21.43 -35.87 20.48
N GLU A 41 21.60 -34.83 21.28
CA GLU A 41 22.85 -34.12 21.60
C GLU A 41 23.63 -33.58 20.36
N LYS A 42 22.96 -33.41 19.20
CA LYS A 42 23.55 -32.83 18.02
C LYS A 42 23.42 -31.33 18.05
N ASN A 43 24.40 -30.62 17.42
CA ASN A 43 24.35 -29.18 17.24
C ASN A 43 23.54 -28.82 16.00
N LEU A 44 22.88 -27.64 16.01
CA LEU A 44 22.18 -27.10 14.86
C LEU A 44 23.14 -26.80 13.70
N SER A 45 24.39 -26.46 14.00
CA SER A 45 25.46 -26.24 13.02
C SER A 45 25.79 -27.47 12.17
N ASP A 46 25.56 -28.69 12.68
CA ASP A 46 25.77 -29.94 11.95
C ASP A 46 24.59 -30.33 11.05
N MET A 47 23.46 -29.60 11.15
CA MET A 47 22.23 -29.92 10.44
C MET A 47 22.19 -29.31 9.03
N PRO A 48 21.55 -30.00 8.06
CA PRO A 48 21.36 -29.45 6.72
C PRO A 48 20.37 -28.28 6.73
N THR A 49 20.51 -27.39 5.73
CA THR A 49 19.57 -26.28 5.52
C THR A 49 18.16 -26.75 5.19
N HIS A 50 17.15 -25.96 5.52
CA HIS A 50 15.72 -26.22 5.31
C HIS A 50 15.24 -27.46 6.08
N THR A 51 15.65 -27.55 7.33
CA THR A 51 15.22 -28.61 8.28
C THR A 51 14.64 -28.01 9.54
N ILE A 52 13.76 -28.77 10.17
CA ILE A 52 13.09 -28.43 11.44
C ILE A 52 13.58 -29.38 12.51
N HIS A 53 13.92 -28.84 13.68
CA HIS A 53 14.45 -29.58 14.81
C HIS A 53 13.66 -29.29 16.07
N TYR A 54 13.34 -30.32 16.81
CA TYR A 54 12.61 -30.24 18.05
C TYR A 54 13.55 -30.32 19.25
N GLY A 55 13.32 -29.46 20.24
CA GLY A 55 14.16 -29.37 21.43
C GLY A 55 13.69 -28.35 22.44
N HIS A 56 14.60 -27.86 23.27
CA HIS A 56 14.33 -26.89 24.32
C HIS A 56 15.25 -25.69 24.20
N ILE A 57 14.74 -24.50 24.44
CA ILE A 57 15.53 -23.30 24.67
C ILE A 57 15.87 -23.25 26.17
N LYS A 58 17.15 -23.02 26.46
CA LYS A 58 17.65 -22.88 27.83
C LYS A 58 18.48 -21.61 28.00
N ASP A 59 18.43 -21.02 29.18
CA ASP A 59 19.35 -19.96 29.62
C ASP A 59 20.17 -20.49 30.80
N GLY A 60 21.38 -21.00 30.53
CA GLY A 60 22.12 -21.83 31.48
C GLY A 60 21.39 -23.13 31.79
N ASP A 61 21.07 -23.38 33.05
CA ASP A 61 20.35 -24.57 33.48
C ASP A 61 18.82 -24.40 33.43
N GLU A 62 18.29 -23.19 33.25
CA GLU A 62 16.86 -22.90 33.18
C GLU A 62 16.28 -23.25 31.80
N VAL A 63 15.28 -24.14 31.79
CA VAL A 63 14.50 -24.42 30.58
C VAL A 63 13.44 -23.34 30.43
N ILE A 64 13.50 -22.60 29.30
CA ILE A 64 12.56 -21.50 29.00
C ILE A 64 11.31 -22.06 28.33
N ASP A 65 11.51 -22.84 27.26
CA ASP A 65 10.40 -23.38 26.49
C ASP A 65 10.82 -24.62 25.68
N GLU A 66 9.84 -25.40 25.29
CA GLU A 66 9.94 -26.50 24.34
C GLU A 66 9.54 -25.98 22.95
N VAL A 67 10.43 -26.10 21.97
CA VAL A 67 10.34 -25.36 20.70
C VAL A 67 10.63 -26.24 19.49
N MET A 68 10.23 -25.77 18.32
CA MET A 68 10.77 -26.18 17.03
C MET A 68 11.73 -25.08 16.52
N VAL A 69 12.83 -25.49 15.90
CA VAL A 69 13.81 -24.57 15.31
C VAL A 69 13.95 -24.88 13.83
N VAL A 70 13.71 -23.86 13.00
CA VAL A 70 13.86 -23.91 11.55
C VAL A 70 15.21 -23.32 11.16
N LEU A 71 16.00 -24.08 10.37
CA LEU A 71 17.31 -23.65 9.89
C LEU A 71 17.30 -23.37 8.40
N MET A 72 17.70 -22.15 8.01
CA MET A 72 17.85 -21.70 6.63
C MET A 72 19.23 -21.09 6.45
N ARG A 73 20.11 -21.73 5.65
CA ARG A 73 21.47 -21.21 5.41
C ARG A 73 21.54 -20.35 4.17
N ALA A 74 22.43 -19.37 4.23
CA ALA A 74 22.79 -18.52 3.10
C ALA A 74 23.17 -19.36 1.86
N PRO A 75 22.85 -18.91 0.62
CA PRO A 75 22.01 -17.75 0.30
C PRO A 75 20.52 -18.11 0.22
N ARG A 76 20.09 -19.30 0.59
CA ARG A 76 18.72 -19.79 0.47
C ARG A 76 17.91 -19.49 1.75
N SER A 77 17.71 -18.19 2.02
CA SER A 77 16.92 -17.66 3.13
C SER A 77 16.21 -16.38 2.73
N TYR A 78 15.37 -15.82 3.61
CA TYR A 78 14.68 -14.58 3.33
C TYR A 78 15.63 -13.40 3.11
N THR A 79 16.69 -13.28 3.91
CA THR A 79 17.67 -12.20 3.88
C THR A 79 18.88 -12.50 3.02
N LYS A 80 19.01 -13.71 2.44
CA LYS A 80 20.24 -14.29 1.89
C LYS A 80 21.37 -14.48 2.92
N GLU A 81 21.11 -14.28 4.22
CA GLU A 81 22.01 -14.57 5.32
C GLU A 81 21.63 -15.92 5.97
N ASP A 82 22.48 -16.45 6.87
CA ASP A 82 22.05 -17.53 7.74
C ASP A 82 20.88 -17.05 8.59
N THR A 83 19.74 -17.78 8.53
CA THR A 83 18.52 -17.44 9.24
C THR A 83 18.07 -18.61 10.06
N VAL A 84 17.68 -18.35 11.31
CA VAL A 84 17.09 -19.32 12.22
C VAL A 84 15.77 -18.77 12.73
N GLU A 85 14.73 -19.59 12.71
CA GLU A 85 13.45 -19.28 13.36
C GLU A 85 13.22 -20.22 14.52
N ILE A 86 12.85 -19.67 15.67
CA ILE A 86 12.50 -20.41 16.87
C ILE A 86 10.99 -20.30 17.04
N ASP A 87 10.28 -21.40 16.80
CA ASP A 87 8.85 -21.52 17.00
C ASP A 87 8.58 -21.95 18.43
N CYS A 88 8.25 -21.02 19.30
CA CYS A 88 7.95 -21.21 20.71
C CYS A 88 6.45 -21.13 20.99
N HIS A 89 6.01 -21.39 22.23
CA HIS A 89 4.64 -21.12 22.63
C HIS A 89 4.33 -19.61 22.52
N GLY A 90 3.15 -19.29 21.97
CA GLY A 90 2.74 -17.93 21.62
C GLY A 90 2.29 -17.05 22.79
N GLY A 91 2.76 -17.32 23.99
CA GLY A 91 2.56 -16.44 25.15
C GLY A 91 3.51 -15.23 25.06
N ILE A 92 2.97 -14.02 25.26
CA ILE A 92 3.77 -12.77 25.19
C ILE A 92 5.02 -12.83 26.08
N TYR A 93 4.90 -13.39 27.28
CA TYR A 93 6.02 -13.52 28.21
C TYR A 93 7.06 -14.52 27.72
N VAL A 94 6.65 -15.67 27.17
CA VAL A 94 7.55 -16.68 26.62
C VAL A 94 8.33 -16.13 25.44
N MET A 95 7.65 -15.49 24.47
CA MET A 95 8.30 -14.85 23.32
C MET A 95 9.35 -13.82 23.74
N LYS A 96 9.04 -12.96 24.72
CA LYS A 96 9.99 -12.01 25.28
C LYS A 96 11.20 -12.68 25.92
N ARG A 97 10.99 -13.71 26.74
CA ARG A 97 12.08 -14.48 27.40
C ARG A 97 13.00 -15.15 26.38
N VAL A 98 12.43 -15.77 25.31
CA VAL A 98 13.24 -16.37 24.24
C VAL A 98 14.04 -15.29 23.49
N LEU A 99 13.43 -14.16 23.13
CA LEU A 99 14.13 -13.04 22.46
C LEU A 99 15.26 -12.48 23.34
N GLU A 100 14.99 -12.21 24.62
CA GLU A 100 16.01 -11.73 25.58
C GLU A 100 17.19 -12.70 25.69
N THR A 101 16.92 -14.01 25.67
CA THR A 101 17.96 -15.03 25.68
C THR A 101 18.79 -14.98 24.40
N VAL A 102 18.17 -14.90 23.22
CA VAL A 102 18.87 -14.76 21.95
C VAL A 102 19.76 -13.50 21.94
N ILE A 103 19.28 -12.37 22.45
CA ILE A 103 20.05 -11.12 22.57
C ILE A 103 21.20 -11.29 23.55
N LYS A 104 20.99 -11.88 24.71
CA LYS A 104 22.02 -12.17 25.71
C LYS A 104 23.18 -12.98 25.13
N TYR A 105 22.90 -13.89 24.19
CA TYR A 105 23.91 -14.76 23.59
C TYR A 105 24.54 -14.18 22.30
N GLY A 106 24.24 -12.92 21.94
CA GLY A 106 25.03 -12.16 20.97
C GLY A 106 24.30 -11.59 19.76
N ALA A 107 22.98 -11.73 19.66
CA ALA A 107 22.21 -10.96 18.68
C ALA A 107 21.88 -9.57 19.22
N ARG A 108 21.60 -8.62 18.33
CA ARG A 108 20.95 -7.36 18.72
C ARG A 108 19.46 -7.36 18.29
N PRO A 109 18.62 -6.51 18.92
CA PRO A 109 17.28 -6.29 18.40
C PRO A 109 17.33 -5.77 16.96
N ALA A 110 16.43 -6.28 16.11
CA ALA A 110 16.24 -5.77 14.77
C ALA A 110 15.49 -4.42 14.80
N GLU A 111 15.81 -3.55 13.86
CA GLU A 111 15.03 -2.36 13.57
C GLU A 111 13.74 -2.72 12.78
N PRO A 112 12.72 -1.82 12.75
CA PRO A 112 11.57 -2.02 11.88
C PRO A 112 12.00 -2.25 10.43
N GLY A 113 11.42 -3.28 9.76
CA GLY A 113 11.73 -3.61 8.37
C GLY A 113 13.12 -4.14 8.09
N GLU A 114 13.98 -4.38 9.09
CA GLU A 114 15.39 -4.68 8.86
C GLU A 114 15.63 -5.99 8.13
N PHE A 115 14.83 -7.01 8.32
CA PHE A 115 14.96 -8.26 7.56
C PHE A 115 14.68 -8.05 6.07
N THR A 116 13.66 -7.28 5.72
CA THR A 116 13.33 -6.95 4.33
C THR A 116 14.36 -6.00 3.73
N LYS A 117 14.87 -5.05 4.51
CA LYS A 117 15.98 -4.18 4.11
C LYS A 117 17.25 -5.01 3.76
N ARG A 118 17.60 -6.01 4.57
CA ARG A 118 18.71 -6.93 4.27
C ARG A 118 18.44 -7.77 3.02
N ALA A 119 17.21 -8.24 2.82
CA ALA A 119 16.82 -8.93 1.59
C ALA A 119 17.03 -8.04 0.35
N PHE A 120 16.71 -6.74 0.43
CA PHE A 120 16.96 -5.74 -0.61
C PHE A 120 18.48 -5.51 -0.79
N LEU A 121 19.21 -5.17 0.26
CA LEU A 121 20.65 -4.89 0.21
C LEU A 121 21.48 -6.10 -0.30
N ASN A 122 21.04 -7.31 0.01
CA ASN A 122 21.65 -8.55 -0.47
C ASN A 122 21.16 -8.97 -1.88
N GLY A 123 20.38 -8.12 -2.54
CA GLY A 123 19.90 -8.33 -3.91
C GLY A 123 18.99 -9.54 -4.08
N ARG A 124 18.20 -9.90 -3.05
CA ARG A 124 17.15 -10.90 -3.19
C ARG A 124 15.91 -10.33 -3.84
N ILE A 125 15.55 -9.13 -3.46
CA ILE A 125 14.41 -8.36 -3.96
C ILE A 125 14.87 -6.93 -4.25
N ASP A 126 14.21 -6.26 -5.16
CA ASP A 126 14.40 -4.83 -5.38
C ASP A 126 13.48 -3.97 -4.48
N LEU A 127 13.58 -2.64 -4.58
CA LEU A 127 12.86 -1.74 -3.69
C LEU A 127 11.34 -1.82 -3.90
N ALA A 128 10.86 -1.91 -5.15
CA ALA A 128 9.43 -2.06 -5.45
C ALA A 128 8.87 -3.38 -4.88
N GLN A 129 9.64 -4.48 -5.00
CA GLN A 129 9.28 -5.75 -4.38
C GLN A 129 9.31 -5.69 -2.85
N ALA A 130 10.27 -4.96 -2.27
CA ALA A 130 10.31 -4.76 -0.82
C ALA A 130 9.07 -4.01 -0.31
N GLU A 131 8.66 -2.93 -0.97
CA GLU A 131 7.44 -2.19 -0.63
C GLU A 131 6.19 -3.07 -0.74
N SER A 132 6.13 -3.98 -1.72
CA SER A 132 5.00 -4.90 -1.87
C SER A 132 4.84 -5.88 -0.71
N VAL A 133 5.91 -6.19 0.04
CA VAL A 133 5.82 -7.04 1.24
C VAL A 133 4.94 -6.41 2.31
N ILE A 134 5.08 -5.10 2.57
CA ILE A 134 4.22 -4.39 3.53
C ILE A 134 2.80 -4.26 2.99
N ASP A 135 2.66 -4.05 1.68
CA ASP A 135 1.36 -3.95 1.03
C ASP A 135 0.54 -5.24 1.13
N ILE A 136 1.18 -6.42 0.99
CA ILE A 136 0.55 -7.73 1.21
C ILE A 136 0.07 -7.87 2.66
N ILE A 137 0.88 -7.45 3.63
CA ILE A 137 0.53 -7.55 5.06
C ILE A 137 -0.67 -6.66 5.40
N HIS A 138 -0.78 -5.49 4.76
CA HIS A 138 -1.85 -4.53 5.00
C HIS A 138 -3.00 -4.62 4.00
N ALA A 139 -2.98 -5.58 3.08
CA ALA A 139 -4.04 -5.77 2.10
C ALA A 139 -5.39 -6.03 2.78
N LYS A 140 -6.39 -5.22 2.43
CA LYS A 140 -7.73 -5.26 3.02
C LYS A 140 -8.79 -5.83 2.08
N ASN A 141 -8.43 -6.07 0.84
CA ASN A 141 -9.29 -6.68 -0.16
C ASN A 141 -8.48 -7.56 -1.11
N GLU A 142 -9.17 -8.36 -1.90
CA GLU A 142 -8.57 -9.31 -2.85
C GLU A 142 -7.74 -8.59 -3.93
N PHE A 143 -8.19 -7.42 -4.39
CA PHE A 143 -7.47 -6.64 -5.39
C PHE A 143 -6.13 -6.14 -4.84
N ALA A 144 -6.13 -5.52 -3.64
CA ALA A 144 -4.90 -5.06 -3.00
C ALA A 144 -3.90 -6.20 -2.80
N LEU A 145 -4.39 -7.38 -2.36
CA LEU A 145 -3.56 -8.57 -2.21
C LEU A 145 -2.96 -9.02 -3.55
N LYS A 146 -3.80 -9.19 -4.58
CA LYS A 146 -3.37 -9.65 -5.90
C LYS A 146 -2.40 -8.68 -6.57
N SER A 147 -2.69 -7.38 -6.53
CA SER A 147 -1.79 -6.35 -7.06
C SER A 147 -0.43 -6.35 -6.36
N SER A 148 -0.42 -6.46 -5.03
CA SER A 148 0.83 -6.52 -4.26
C SER A 148 1.61 -7.83 -4.51
N GLU A 149 0.94 -8.96 -4.73
CA GLU A 149 1.56 -10.23 -5.11
C GLU A 149 2.20 -10.15 -6.49
N GLN A 150 1.53 -9.55 -7.48
CA GLN A 150 2.10 -9.30 -8.81
C GLN A 150 3.34 -8.40 -8.72
N GLN A 151 3.31 -7.36 -7.89
CA GLN A 151 4.45 -6.47 -7.68
C GLN A 151 5.61 -7.22 -6.99
N LEU A 152 5.31 -8.07 -5.98
CA LEU A 152 6.32 -8.92 -5.32
C LEU A 152 6.94 -9.92 -6.31
N SER A 153 6.18 -10.43 -7.27
CA SER A 153 6.71 -11.31 -8.33
C SER A 153 7.65 -10.59 -9.31
N GLY A 154 7.72 -9.25 -9.26
CA GLY A 154 8.64 -8.44 -10.06
C GLY A 154 8.07 -7.93 -11.38
N SER A 155 6.76 -7.93 -11.58
CA SER A 155 6.13 -7.48 -12.83
C SER A 155 6.45 -6.02 -13.17
N LEU A 156 6.35 -5.11 -12.18
CA LEU A 156 6.72 -3.71 -12.34
C LEU A 156 8.23 -3.56 -12.62
N SER A 157 9.06 -4.26 -11.87
CA SER A 157 10.50 -4.22 -12.03
C SER A 157 10.95 -4.69 -13.42
N ALA A 158 10.31 -5.71 -13.98
CA ALA A 158 10.58 -6.18 -15.34
C ALA A 158 10.21 -5.13 -16.39
N ALA A 159 9.04 -4.49 -16.25
CA ALA A 159 8.60 -3.43 -17.16
C ALA A 159 9.57 -2.23 -17.12
N VAL A 160 9.93 -1.77 -15.93
CA VAL A 160 10.88 -0.66 -15.72
C VAL A 160 12.26 -1.00 -16.32
N LYS A 161 12.79 -2.20 -16.06
CA LYS A 161 14.09 -2.65 -16.60
C LYS A 161 14.11 -2.68 -18.13
N THR A 162 13.03 -3.14 -18.75
CA THR A 162 12.92 -3.16 -20.23
C THR A 162 13.03 -1.76 -20.83
N VAL A 163 12.37 -0.76 -20.24
CA VAL A 163 12.48 0.64 -20.72
C VAL A 163 13.89 1.16 -20.46
N ARG A 164 14.44 0.95 -19.27
CA ARG A 164 15.79 1.40 -18.91
C ARG A 164 16.88 0.81 -19.79
N GLU A 165 16.80 -0.47 -20.16
CA GLU A 165 17.76 -1.12 -21.08
C GLU A 165 17.75 -0.44 -22.45
N LYS A 166 16.58 -0.06 -22.98
CA LYS A 166 16.47 0.71 -24.24
C LYS A 166 17.14 2.08 -24.07
N LEU A 167 16.82 2.83 -23.03
CA LEU A 167 17.40 4.16 -22.79
C LEU A 167 18.93 4.10 -22.60
N LEU A 168 19.41 3.14 -21.83
CA LEU A 168 20.87 2.96 -21.60
C LEU A 168 21.62 2.67 -22.89
N HIS A 169 21.02 1.88 -23.80
CA HIS A 169 21.61 1.61 -25.12
C HIS A 169 21.78 2.89 -25.92
N GLU A 170 20.77 3.75 -25.95
CA GLU A 170 20.81 5.02 -26.70
C GLU A 170 21.79 6.04 -26.07
N ILE A 171 21.81 6.13 -24.73
CA ILE A 171 22.78 6.97 -24.01
C ILE A 171 24.20 6.52 -24.36
N ALA A 172 24.49 5.22 -24.26
CA ALA A 172 25.82 4.69 -24.56
C ALA A 172 26.21 4.91 -26.03
N PHE A 173 25.24 4.83 -26.97
CA PHE A 173 25.49 5.08 -28.38
C PHE A 173 25.84 6.57 -28.63
N ILE A 174 25.06 7.52 -28.06
CA ILE A 174 25.33 8.96 -28.16
C ILE A 174 26.70 9.30 -27.58
N GLU A 175 26.99 8.86 -26.37
CA GLU A 175 28.28 9.12 -25.71
C GLU A 175 29.46 8.56 -26.54
N SER A 176 29.29 7.35 -27.09
CA SER A 176 30.34 6.75 -27.95
C SER A 176 30.52 7.55 -29.25
N ALA A 177 29.45 8.08 -29.84
CA ALA A 177 29.53 8.88 -31.05
C ALA A 177 30.15 10.27 -30.81
N LEU A 178 29.88 10.86 -29.64
CA LEU A 178 30.51 12.13 -29.24
C LEU A 178 32.02 11.97 -28.95
N ASP A 179 32.42 10.83 -28.41
CA ASP A 179 33.83 10.52 -28.12
C ASP A 179 34.62 10.18 -29.38
N ASP A 180 34.01 9.51 -30.36
CA ASP A 180 34.67 9.07 -31.60
C ASP A 180 33.86 9.44 -32.88
N PRO A 181 33.72 10.73 -33.17
CA PRO A 181 32.90 11.22 -34.29
C PRO A 181 33.46 10.89 -35.68
N GLU A 182 34.73 10.45 -35.75
CA GLU A 182 35.33 10.04 -37.03
C GLU A 182 34.86 8.64 -37.48
N HIS A 183 34.44 7.79 -36.54
CA HIS A 183 34.04 6.41 -36.81
C HIS A 183 32.58 6.12 -36.56
N ILE A 184 31.89 6.94 -35.76
CA ILE A 184 30.47 6.74 -35.42
C ILE A 184 29.68 8.00 -35.85
N SER A 185 28.84 7.86 -36.88
CA SER A 185 28.02 8.96 -37.39
C SER A 185 26.66 9.00 -36.68
N LEU A 186 26.22 10.21 -36.35
CA LEU A 186 24.87 10.51 -35.87
C LEU A 186 23.93 10.99 -36.99
N ASP A 187 24.33 10.92 -38.26
CA ASP A 187 23.47 11.30 -39.38
C ASP A 187 22.20 10.45 -39.46
N GLY A 188 21.03 11.09 -39.37
CA GLY A 188 19.72 10.41 -39.36
C GLY A 188 19.38 9.70 -38.04
N TYR A 189 20.24 9.87 -37.03
CA TYR A 189 20.00 9.29 -35.72
C TYR A 189 18.84 9.96 -34.92
N PRO A 190 18.60 11.28 -34.99
CA PRO A 190 17.49 11.91 -34.32
C PRO A 190 16.13 11.29 -34.65
N GLU A 191 15.89 10.91 -35.92
CA GLU A 191 14.65 10.24 -36.36
C GLU A 191 14.53 8.82 -35.77
N THR A 192 15.64 8.11 -35.66
CA THR A 192 15.69 6.77 -35.03
C THR A 192 15.41 6.86 -33.54
N LEU A 193 16.10 7.78 -32.85
CA LEU A 193 15.92 8.04 -31.43
C LEU A 193 14.48 8.45 -31.11
N HIS A 194 13.88 9.32 -31.93
CA HIS A 194 12.49 9.72 -31.76
C HIS A 194 11.54 8.52 -31.70
N GLY A 195 11.70 7.54 -32.61
CA GLY A 195 10.88 6.32 -32.59
C GLY A 195 11.05 5.49 -31.34
N ILE A 196 12.28 5.35 -30.84
CA ILE A 196 12.60 4.60 -29.60
C ILE A 196 12.00 5.30 -28.38
N VAL A 197 12.13 6.63 -28.32
CA VAL A 197 11.57 7.45 -27.22
C VAL A 197 10.04 7.38 -27.22
N GLU A 198 9.38 7.44 -28.38
CA GLU A 198 7.91 7.26 -28.47
C GLU A 198 7.46 5.88 -27.94
N GLU A 199 8.20 4.82 -28.24
CA GLU A 199 7.90 3.50 -27.68
C GLU A 199 8.04 3.50 -26.16
N ALA A 200 9.13 4.07 -25.62
CA ALA A 200 9.35 4.18 -24.19
C ALA A 200 8.24 5.00 -23.49
N GLN A 201 7.83 6.12 -24.10
CA GLN A 201 6.71 6.95 -23.62
C GLN A 201 5.40 6.15 -23.56
N LYS A 202 5.09 5.36 -24.59
CA LYS A 202 3.87 4.52 -24.64
C LYS A 202 3.86 3.47 -23.53
N GLU A 203 5.01 2.84 -23.24
CA GLU A 203 5.12 1.88 -22.14
C GLU A 203 4.90 2.56 -20.78
N ILE A 204 5.52 3.71 -20.53
CA ILE A 204 5.34 4.48 -19.29
C ILE A 204 3.89 4.97 -19.16
N GLN A 205 3.28 5.50 -20.22
CA GLN A 205 1.88 5.95 -20.23
C GLN A 205 0.92 4.81 -19.91
N LYS A 206 1.18 3.58 -20.41
CA LYS A 206 0.39 2.41 -20.08
C LYS A 206 0.44 2.09 -18.59
N LEU A 207 1.61 2.19 -17.95
CA LEU A 207 1.76 2.02 -16.50
C LEU A 207 1.03 3.11 -15.72
N LEU A 208 1.09 4.36 -16.18
CA LEU A 208 0.42 5.50 -15.54
C LEU A 208 -1.10 5.49 -15.67
N ALA A 209 -1.64 4.95 -16.77
CA ALA A 209 -3.08 4.96 -17.06
C ALA A 209 -3.94 4.33 -15.94
N ASN A 210 -3.41 3.33 -15.25
CA ASN A 210 -4.10 2.61 -14.19
C ASN A 210 -3.70 3.07 -12.78
N SER A 211 -2.87 4.12 -12.64
CA SER A 211 -2.32 4.51 -11.34
C SER A 211 -3.36 5.09 -10.38
N ASP A 212 -4.34 5.83 -10.87
CA ASP A 212 -5.39 6.42 -10.03
C ASP A 212 -6.34 5.35 -9.49
N ASN A 213 -6.73 4.39 -10.34
CA ASN A 213 -7.51 3.23 -9.92
C ASN A 213 -6.75 2.38 -8.89
N GLY A 214 -5.45 2.15 -9.11
CA GLY A 214 -4.60 1.37 -8.20
C GLY A 214 -4.54 1.96 -6.80
N LYS A 215 -4.39 3.28 -6.66
CA LYS A 215 -4.39 3.97 -5.37
C LYS A 215 -5.72 3.78 -4.63
N ILE A 216 -6.84 4.05 -5.30
CA ILE A 216 -8.18 3.93 -4.71
C ILE A 216 -8.48 2.50 -4.26
N LEU A 217 -8.10 1.51 -5.06
CA LEU A 217 -8.30 0.10 -4.74
C LEU A 217 -7.45 -0.38 -3.56
N LYS A 218 -6.26 0.19 -3.36
CA LYS A 218 -5.37 -0.13 -2.24
C LYS A 218 -5.75 0.59 -0.95
N GLU A 219 -5.92 1.91 -1.02
CA GLU A 219 -6.13 2.77 0.14
C GLU A 219 -7.60 2.87 0.53
N GLY A 220 -8.51 2.66 -0.43
CA GLY A 220 -9.93 2.89 -0.29
C GLY A 220 -10.30 4.35 -0.59
N ILE A 221 -11.59 4.66 -0.47
CA ILE A 221 -12.19 5.97 -0.72
C ILE A 221 -12.50 6.61 0.64
N SER A 222 -11.82 7.70 0.99
CA SER A 222 -12.13 8.49 2.17
C SER A 222 -13.53 9.10 2.00
N THR A 223 -14.48 8.65 2.82
CA THR A 223 -15.90 8.93 2.63
C THR A 223 -16.48 9.63 3.86
N VAL A 224 -17.21 10.71 3.66
CA VAL A 224 -17.99 11.36 4.71
C VAL A 224 -19.49 11.20 4.46
N ILE A 225 -20.24 10.81 5.51
CA ILE A 225 -21.69 10.71 5.45
C ILE A 225 -22.30 11.91 6.17
N ILE A 226 -22.99 12.78 5.44
CA ILE A 226 -23.57 14.02 5.95
C ILE A 226 -25.08 14.07 5.72
N GLY A 227 -25.77 14.90 6.47
CA GLY A 227 -27.22 15.08 6.40
C GLY A 227 -27.78 15.52 7.74
N LYS A 228 -29.03 15.97 7.76
CA LYS A 228 -29.70 16.44 8.99
C LYS A 228 -29.78 15.35 10.08
N PRO A 229 -30.03 15.73 11.34
CA PRO A 229 -30.42 14.78 12.37
C PRO A 229 -31.67 13.97 11.91
N ASN A 230 -31.66 12.68 12.22
CA ASN A 230 -32.73 11.75 11.85
C ASN A 230 -32.98 11.52 10.33
N ALA A 231 -32.07 11.99 9.45
CA ALA A 231 -32.14 11.66 8.03
C ALA A 231 -31.86 10.18 7.73
N GLY A 232 -31.34 9.43 8.72
CA GLY A 232 -31.07 8.00 8.60
C GLY A 232 -29.61 7.65 8.36
N LYS A 233 -28.66 8.55 8.68
CA LYS A 233 -27.21 8.32 8.56
C LYS A 233 -26.72 7.08 9.32
N SER A 234 -27.11 6.96 10.61
CA SER A 234 -26.75 5.81 11.44
C SER A 234 -27.38 4.50 10.93
N SER A 235 -28.62 4.57 10.42
CA SER A 235 -29.26 3.39 9.81
C SER A 235 -28.56 2.98 8.53
N LEU A 236 -28.17 3.94 7.68
CA LEU A 236 -27.38 3.69 6.47
C LEU A 236 -26.03 3.04 6.83
N LEU A 237 -25.30 3.64 7.79
CA LEU A 237 -24.02 3.10 8.24
C LEU A 237 -24.17 1.65 8.73
N ASN A 238 -25.17 1.37 9.57
CA ASN A 238 -25.43 0.02 10.04
C ASN A 238 -25.80 -0.97 8.91
N THR A 239 -26.50 -0.50 7.88
CA THR A 239 -26.84 -1.30 6.69
C THR A 239 -25.59 -1.60 5.87
N LEU A 240 -24.69 -0.62 5.72
CA LEU A 240 -23.45 -0.77 4.99
C LEU A 240 -22.43 -1.64 5.76
N VAL A 241 -22.42 -1.56 7.10
CA VAL A 241 -21.52 -2.34 7.98
C VAL A 241 -21.93 -3.80 8.09
N GLY A 242 -23.19 -4.18 7.92
CA GLY A 242 -23.80 -5.53 8.04
C GLY A 242 -22.85 -6.71 8.27
N GLU A 243 -23.27 -7.80 8.96
CA GLU A 243 -22.39 -8.83 9.56
C GLU A 243 -21.30 -9.45 8.66
N GLU A 244 -21.39 -9.32 7.33
CA GLU A 244 -20.40 -9.84 6.37
C GLU A 244 -19.54 -8.74 5.69
N ARG A 245 -19.81 -7.44 5.93
CA ARG A 245 -19.18 -6.32 5.20
C ARG A 245 -18.20 -5.48 6.04
N ALA A 246 -18.19 -5.62 7.35
CA ALA A 246 -17.29 -4.89 8.23
C ALA A 246 -15.94 -5.60 8.36
N ILE A 247 -14.87 -4.95 7.95
CA ILE A 247 -13.52 -5.36 8.30
C ILE A 247 -13.15 -4.62 9.59
N VAL A 248 -13.42 -5.24 10.75
CA VAL A 248 -12.92 -4.75 12.03
C VAL A 248 -11.46 -5.15 12.15
N THR A 249 -10.54 -4.26 11.88
CA THR A 249 -9.13 -4.47 12.18
C THR A 249 -8.83 -3.93 13.57
N ASP A 250 -8.80 -4.80 14.57
CA ASP A 250 -8.15 -4.53 15.85
C ASP A 250 -6.62 -4.49 15.64
N ILE A 251 -6.09 -3.47 15.01
CA ILE A 251 -4.65 -3.20 15.03
C ILE A 251 -4.37 -2.44 16.33
N ALA A 252 -3.97 -3.16 17.36
CA ALA A 252 -3.45 -2.60 18.60
C ALA A 252 -2.18 -1.79 18.28
N GLY A 253 -2.27 -0.45 18.22
CA GLY A 253 -1.09 0.39 18.03
C GLY A 253 -1.33 1.75 17.38
N THR A 254 -2.44 2.00 16.72
CA THR A 254 -2.79 3.33 16.21
C THR A 254 -3.77 4.02 17.14
N THR A 255 -3.24 4.45 18.29
CA THR A 255 -3.98 5.28 19.24
C THR A 255 -3.93 6.73 18.82
N ARG A 256 -5.12 7.35 18.80
CA ARG A 256 -5.41 8.78 18.74
C ARG A 256 -5.45 9.38 17.34
N ASP A 257 -6.61 9.42 16.82
CA ASP A 257 -7.40 10.50 16.25
C ASP A 257 -8.32 9.95 15.17
N VAL A 258 -9.63 10.15 15.36
CA VAL A 258 -10.74 9.82 14.45
C VAL A 258 -11.05 8.30 14.36
N LEU A 259 -12.19 7.92 14.87
CA LEU A 259 -12.79 6.58 14.65
C LEU A 259 -13.20 6.47 13.18
N GLU A 260 -12.35 5.86 12.36
CA GLU A 260 -12.65 5.51 10.98
C GLU A 260 -13.24 4.09 10.95
N GLU A 261 -14.43 3.93 10.38
CA GLU A 261 -14.99 2.61 10.06
C GLU A 261 -14.70 2.27 8.60
N GLN A 262 -14.22 1.05 8.37
CA GLN A 262 -13.95 0.56 7.03
C GLN A 262 -15.07 -0.36 6.58
N ILE A 263 -15.66 -0.05 5.44
CA ILE A 263 -16.77 -0.79 4.84
C ILE A 263 -16.29 -1.35 3.51
N ASN A 264 -16.43 -2.65 3.31
CA ASN A 264 -16.12 -3.30 2.04
C ASN A 264 -17.40 -3.45 1.22
N LEU A 265 -17.53 -2.70 0.13
CA LEU A 265 -18.59 -2.82 -0.86
C LEU A 265 -18.05 -3.61 -2.07
N ASN A 266 -18.15 -4.94 -2.03
CA ASN A 266 -17.74 -5.85 -3.11
C ASN A 266 -16.31 -5.54 -3.66
N GLY A 267 -15.34 -5.36 -2.74
CA GLY A 267 -13.96 -5.07 -3.08
C GLY A 267 -13.57 -3.59 -3.07
N ILE A 268 -14.53 -2.67 -3.01
CA ILE A 268 -14.30 -1.23 -2.84
C ILE A 268 -14.31 -0.92 -1.34
N ILE A 269 -13.21 -0.41 -0.81
CA ILE A 269 -13.12 -0.01 0.60
C ILE A 269 -13.57 1.45 0.74
N LEU A 270 -14.59 1.70 1.57
CA LEU A 270 -14.95 3.04 2.02
C LEU A 270 -14.37 3.25 3.44
N ASN A 271 -13.51 4.24 3.60
CA ASN A 271 -13.01 4.69 4.90
C ASN A 271 -13.95 5.80 5.39
N VAL A 272 -14.91 5.46 6.24
CA VAL A 272 -15.93 6.41 6.71
C VAL A 272 -15.36 7.25 7.85
N ILE A 273 -15.24 8.55 7.62
CA ILE A 273 -14.70 9.53 8.56
C ILE A 273 -15.80 9.96 9.56
N ASP A 274 -15.43 10.11 10.84
CA ASP A 274 -16.30 10.61 11.93
C ASP A 274 -17.55 9.78 12.21
N THR A 275 -17.39 8.48 12.40
CA THR A 275 -18.49 7.58 12.78
C THR A 275 -19.05 7.89 14.18
N ALA A 276 -18.29 8.52 15.07
CA ALA A 276 -18.77 8.94 16.39
C ALA A 276 -19.90 9.97 16.32
N GLY A 277 -19.77 10.98 15.44
CA GLY A 277 -20.83 11.97 15.20
C GLY A 277 -22.09 11.39 14.52
N ILE A 278 -21.96 10.21 13.90
CA ILE A 278 -23.07 9.50 13.27
C ILE A 278 -23.82 8.61 14.28
N ARG A 279 -23.11 8.07 15.30
CA ARG A 279 -23.66 7.14 16.31
C ARG A 279 -24.25 7.83 17.54
N GLU A 280 -23.73 8.98 17.93
CA GLU A 280 -24.27 9.76 19.05
C GLU A 280 -25.44 10.63 18.59
N THR A 281 -26.64 10.10 18.70
CA THR A 281 -27.89 10.87 18.64
C THR A 281 -28.28 11.26 20.05
N ASP A 282 -28.11 12.56 20.42
CA ASP A 282 -29.10 13.33 21.16
C ASP A 282 -28.63 14.77 21.42
N ASP A 283 -29.37 15.71 20.90
CA ASP A 283 -29.68 17.08 21.36
C ASP A 283 -28.62 18.16 21.65
N VAL A 284 -27.31 17.98 21.48
CA VAL A 284 -26.34 19.05 21.88
C VAL A 284 -25.52 19.65 20.72
N VAL A 285 -25.74 19.29 19.45
CA VAL A 285 -24.73 19.55 18.39
C VAL A 285 -25.27 20.30 17.15
N GLU A 286 -26.27 21.18 17.25
CA GLU A 286 -26.75 21.96 16.10
C GLU A 286 -25.76 23.01 15.54
N LYS A 287 -24.80 23.52 16.34
CA LYS A 287 -23.79 24.49 15.86
C LYS A 287 -22.39 23.95 15.62
N ILE A 288 -22.04 22.82 16.21
CA ILE A 288 -20.74 22.17 16.01
C ILE A 288 -20.70 21.37 14.69
N GLY A 289 -21.86 21.04 14.12
CA GLY A 289 -22.01 20.18 12.92
C GLY A 289 -21.45 20.79 11.64
N VAL A 290 -21.70 22.06 11.35
CA VAL A 290 -21.32 22.69 10.06
C VAL A 290 -19.82 22.89 9.94
N ASP A 291 -19.15 23.34 11.00
CA ASP A 291 -17.68 23.55 10.97
C ASP A 291 -16.91 22.24 10.93
N ARG A 292 -17.40 21.20 11.63
CA ARG A 292 -16.83 19.84 11.51
C ARG A 292 -17.11 19.25 10.12
N ALA A 293 -18.32 19.40 9.59
CA ALA A 293 -18.66 18.95 8.25
C ALA A 293 -17.75 19.59 7.20
N LYS A 294 -17.44 20.90 7.30
CA LYS A 294 -16.47 21.59 6.43
C LYS A 294 -15.07 20.99 6.50
N LYS A 295 -14.59 20.66 7.70
CA LYS A 295 -13.27 20.04 7.88
C LYS A 295 -13.23 18.67 7.19
N TYR A 296 -14.18 17.79 7.52
CA TYR A 296 -14.20 16.43 6.96
C TYR A 296 -14.49 16.40 5.45
N LEU A 297 -15.29 17.33 4.92
CA LEU A 297 -15.48 17.49 3.48
C LEU A 297 -14.20 17.89 2.74
N ASN A 298 -13.25 18.54 3.41
CA ASN A 298 -11.95 18.88 2.81
C ASN A 298 -11.01 17.67 2.75
N GLU A 299 -11.19 16.70 3.63
CA GLU A 299 -10.34 15.50 3.76
C GLU A 299 -10.94 14.30 3.00
N ALA A 300 -12.24 14.35 2.64
CA ALA A 300 -12.93 13.25 1.99
C ALA A 300 -12.82 13.30 0.46
N ASP A 301 -12.64 12.11 -0.14
CA ASP A 301 -12.71 11.90 -1.58
C ASP A 301 -14.16 11.85 -2.09
N LEU A 302 -15.09 11.39 -1.23
CA LEU A 302 -16.53 11.22 -1.52
C LEU A 302 -17.37 11.76 -0.38
N ALA A 303 -18.39 12.55 -0.72
CA ALA A 303 -19.47 12.93 0.20
C ALA A 303 -20.75 12.16 -0.13
N ILE A 304 -21.32 11.49 0.87
CA ILE A 304 -22.63 10.86 0.78
C ILE A 304 -23.63 11.74 1.55
N TYR A 305 -24.49 12.45 0.83
CA TYR A 305 -25.51 13.31 1.42
C TYR A 305 -26.83 12.55 1.56
N VAL A 306 -27.27 12.34 2.80
CA VAL A 306 -28.49 11.61 3.13
C VAL A 306 -29.62 12.60 3.38
N VAL A 307 -30.66 12.55 2.55
CA VAL A 307 -31.89 13.39 2.63
C VAL A 307 -33.04 12.54 3.04
N ASP A 308 -33.82 12.99 4.05
CA ASP A 308 -35.09 12.39 4.42
C ASP A 308 -36.19 12.88 3.47
N THR A 309 -36.63 12.03 2.55
CA THR A 309 -37.67 12.41 1.58
C THR A 309 -39.05 12.58 2.19
N SER A 310 -39.30 12.13 3.41
CA SER A 310 -40.58 12.27 4.12
C SER A 310 -40.78 13.66 4.77
N THR A 311 -39.78 14.55 4.68
CA THR A 311 -39.81 15.90 5.25
C THR A 311 -39.50 16.98 4.20
N LEU A 312 -39.92 18.24 4.47
CA LEU A 312 -39.51 19.38 3.62
C LEU A 312 -38.03 19.74 3.80
N LEU A 313 -37.42 20.26 2.73
CA LEU A 313 -36.12 20.89 2.80
C LEU A 313 -36.18 22.16 3.66
N ASP A 314 -35.13 22.40 4.45
CA ASP A 314 -34.96 23.59 5.28
C ASP A 314 -33.60 24.26 5.04
N GLU A 315 -33.30 25.32 5.81
CA GLU A 315 -32.07 26.10 5.67
C GLU A 315 -30.78 25.24 5.81
N ASN A 316 -30.77 24.22 6.69
CA ASN A 316 -29.65 23.32 6.87
C ASN A 316 -29.40 22.47 5.62
N ASP A 317 -30.45 22.02 4.93
CA ASP A 317 -30.31 21.29 3.67
C ASP A 317 -29.66 22.17 2.59
N PHE A 318 -30.06 23.44 2.49
CA PHE A 318 -29.49 24.37 1.51
C PHE A 318 -28.02 24.67 1.82
N GLU A 319 -27.66 24.87 3.10
CA GLU A 319 -26.25 25.04 3.50
C GLU A 319 -25.40 23.82 3.13
N ILE A 320 -25.89 22.60 3.38
CA ILE A 320 -25.18 21.37 3.00
C ILE A 320 -25.04 21.28 1.48
N MET A 321 -26.10 21.57 0.72
CA MET A 321 -26.06 21.55 -0.75
C MET A 321 -25.05 22.56 -1.31
N GLU A 322 -24.92 23.74 -0.71
CA GLU A 322 -23.92 24.75 -1.11
C GLU A 322 -22.48 24.23 -0.91
N LEU A 323 -22.20 23.56 0.22
CA LEU A 323 -20.91 22.96 0.50
C LEU A 323 -20.51 21.83 -0.46
N LEU A 324 -21.49 21.21 -1.12
CA LEU A 324 -21.30 20.06 -2.01
C LEU A 324 -21.15 20.43 -3.50
N GLN A 325 -21.32 21.69 -3.89
CA GLN A 325 -21.30 22.13 -5.30
C GLN A 325 -20.06 21.63 -6.06
N ASP A 326 -18.87 21.89 -5.51
CA ASP A 326 -17.61 21.62 -6.14
C ASP A 326 -16.96 20.29 -5.65
N ARG A 327 -17.73 19.41 -5.00
CA ARG A 327 -17.26 18.15 -4.44
C ARG A 327 -17.78 16.94 -5.21
N LYS A 328 -17.04 15.83 -5.17
CA LYS A 328 -17.58 14.52 -5.58
C LYS A 328 -18.61 14.11 -4.54
N ALA A 329 -19.88 14.06 -4.93
CA ALA A 329 -20.95 13.75 -4.00
C ALA A 329 -22.05 12.90 -4.63
N ILE A 330 -22.68 12.06 -3.81
CA ILE A 330 -23.87 11.28 -4.13
C ILE A 330 -24.98 11.70 -3.15
N VAL A 331 -26.17 11.97 -3.65
CA VAL A 331 -27.34 12.30 -2.84
C VAL A 331 -28.19 11.04 -2.66
N LEU A 332 -28.38 10.60 -1.44
CA LEU A 332 -29.25 9.47 -1.11
C LEU A 332 -30.59 9.99 -0.64
N LEU A 333 -31.62 9.72 -1.44
CA LEU A 333 -33.02 10.01 -1.13
C LEU A 333 -33.54 8.89 -0.22
N ASN A 334 -33.32 9.04 1.09
CA ASN A 334 -33.63 8.01 2.07
C ASN A 334 -35.11 8.03 2.50
N LYS A 335 -35.52 6.91 3.11
CA LYS A 335 -36.91 6.62 3.52
C LYS A 335 -37.88 6.54 2.33
N SER A 336 -37.38 5.97 1.21
CA SER A 336 -38.21 5.74 0.02
C SER A 336 -39.39 4.77 0.27
N ASP A 337 -39.42 4.08 1.40
CA ASP A 337 -40.52 3.28 1.93
C ASP A 337 -41.70 4.12 2.45
N LEU A 338 -41.48 5.43 2.67
CA LEU A 338 -42.51 6.37 3.13
C LEU A 338 -43.03 7.22 1.95
N THR A 339 -44.19 7.88 2.16
CA THR A 339 -44.73 8.81 1.17
C THR A 339 -43.78 10.03 1.04
N PRO A 340 -43.21 10.30 -0.14
CA PRO A 340 -42.29 11.40 -0.30
C PRO A 340 -42.99 12.76 -0.21
N VAL A 341 -42.39 13.69 0.54
CA VAL A 341 -42.74 15.10 0.64
C VAL A 341 -41.80 15.96 -0.19
N THR A 342 -40.50 15.57 -0.23
CA THR A 342 -39.47 16.19 -1.06
C THR A 342 -39.18 15.30 -2.26
N ASP A 343 -39.24 15.88 -3.47
CA ASP A 343 -38.90 15.20 -4.71
C ASP A 343 -37.44 15.51 -5.19
N SER A 344 -36.96 14.69 -6.06
CA SER A 344 -35.59 14.87 -6.66
C SER A 344 -35.48 16.17 -7.46
N GLY A 345 -36.57 16.66 -8.04
CA GLY A 345 -36.60 17.91 -8.80
C GLY A 345 -36.33 19.14 -7.94
N SER A 346 -36.80 19.12 -6.70
CA SER A 346 -36.57 20.21 -5.72
C SER A 346 -35.11 20.29 -5.31
N ILE A 347 -34.45 19.15 -5.14
CA ILE A 347 -33.04 19.08 -4.79
C ILE A 347 -32.14 19.47 -6.01
N ARG A 348 -32.50 18.98 -7.21
CA ARG A 348 -31.75 19.23 -8.44
C ARG A 348 -31.61 20.70 -8.82
N LYS A 349 -32.57 21.54 -8.40
CA LYS A 349 -32.53 22.99 -8.58
C LYS A 349 -31.36 23.66 -7.83
N HIS A 350 -30.94 23.03 -6.74
CA HIS A 350 -29.90 23.56 -5.84
C HIS A 350 -28.58 22.77 -5.90
N LEU A 351 -28.64 21.48 -6.28
CA LEU A 351 -27.48 20.60 -6.32
C LEU A 351 -27.60 19.61 -7.48
N ASP A 352 -26.76 19.74 -8.50
CA ASP A 352 -26.73 18.83 -9.65
C ASP A 352 -25.70 17.71 -9.41
N LYS A 353 -26.12 16.69 -8.67
CA LYS A 353 -25.34 15.49 -8.38
C LYS A 353 -26.17 14.24 -8.65
N LYS A 354 -25.52 13.06 -8.74
CA LYS A 354 -26.22 11.77 -8.86
C LYS A 354 -27.11 11.55 -7.64
N MET A 355 -28.36 11.20 -7.87
CA MET A 355 -29.35 10.95 -6.83
C MET A 355 -29.82 9.50 -6.90
N ILE A 356 -29.86 8.83 -5.73
CA ILE A 356 -30.27 7.43 -5.60
C ILE A 356 -31.37 7.34 -4.55
N ALA A 357 -32.48 6.69 -4.88
CA ALA A 357 -33.51 6.41 -3.91
C ALA A 357 -33.20 5.18 -3.08
N ILE A 358 -33.15 5.34 -1.75
CA ILE A 358 -32.82 4.23 -0.84
C ILE A 358 -33.85 4.13 0.28
N SER A 359 -33.99 2.94 0.84
CA SER A 359 -34.50 2.73 2.19
C SER A 359 -33.49 1.99 3.03
N ALA A 360 -32.81 2.71 3.93
CA ALA A 360 -31.86 2.10 4.86
C ALA A 360 -32.54 1.05 5.76
N LYS A 361 -33.85 1.21 6.04
CA LYS A 361 -34.63 0.27 6.83
C LYS A 361 -34.93 -1.03 6.06
N GLU A 362 -35.35 -0.93 4.80
CA GLU A 362 -35.69 -2.07 3.95
C GLU A 362 -34.47 -2.58 3.13
N GLN A 363 -33.30 -1.97 3.31
CA GLN A 363 -32.03 -2.30 2.64
C GLN A 363 -32.12 -2.26 1.11
N THR A 364 -32.90 -1.34 0.55
CA THR A 364 -33.08 -1.17 -0.90
C THR A 364 -32.23 -0.02 -1.42
N GLY A 365 -31.76 -0.12 -2.69
CA GLY A 365 -30.97 0.91 -3.38
C GLY A 365 -29.46 0.88 -3.04
N ILE A 366 -29.00 -0.08 -2.24
CA ILE A 366 -27.57 -0.21 -1.88
C ILE A 366 -26.72 -0.67 -3.08
N ASP A 367 -27.28 -1.57 -3.91
CA ASP A 367 -26.57 -2.04 -5.11
C ASP A 367 -26.36 -0.90 -6.13
N GLU A 368 -27.34 0.02 -6.26
CA GLU A 368 -27.23 1.20 -7.12
C GLU A 368 -26.18 2.19 -6.56
N LEU A 369 -26.06 2.31 -5.24
CA LEU A 369 -25.02 3.11 -4.60
C LEU A 369 -23.63 2.55 -4.90
N GLU A 370 -23.46 1.25 -4.79
CA GLU A 370 -22.22 0.56 -5.10
C GLU A 370 -21.79 0.78 -6.55
N GLU A 371 -22.71 0.56 -7.51
CA GLU A 371 -22.42 0.75 -8.93
C GLU A 371 -22.09 2.22 -9.24
N THR A 372 -22.82 3.17 -8.62
CA THR A 372 -22.54 4.60 -8.78
C THR A 372 -21.15 4.98 -8.26
N ILE A 373 -20.73 4.44 -7.10
CA ILE A 373 -19.36 4.66 -6.58
C ILE A 373 -18.36 4.08 -7.55
N ARG A 374 -18.60 2.89 -8.08
CA ARG A 374 -17.74 2.26 -9.07
C ARG A 374 -17.57 3.12 -10.32
N GLU A 375 -18.68 3.61 -10.90
CA GLU A 375 -18.66 4.50 -12.06
C GLU A 375 -17.92 5.83 -11.81
N MET A 376 -18.03 6.38 -10.60
CA MET A 376 -17.42 7.67 -10.24
C MET A 376 -15.91 7.62 -10.02
N PHE A 377 -15.39 6.49 -9.56
CA PHE A 377 -14.01 6.38 -9.11
C PHE A 377 -13.14 5.48 -9.98
N PHE A 378 -13.75 4.63 -10.81
CA PHE A 378 -13.00 3.74 -11.67
C PHE A 378 -13.27 4.04 -13.14
N THR A 379 -12.22 4.31 -13.90
CA THR A 379 -12.30 4.49 -15.36
C THR A 379 -12.10 3.14 -16.02
N GLY A 380 -13.12 2.65 -16.74
CA GLY A 380 -13.10 1.35 -17.43
C GLY A 380 -13.54 0.16 -16.56
N GLU A 381 -13.59 -1.03 -17.16
CA GLU A 381 -13.83 -2.25 -16.41
C GLU A 381 -12.61 -2.52 -15.50
N VAL A 382 -12.82 -2.54 -14.18
CA VAL A 382 -11.83 -3.09 -13.24
C VAL A 382 -11.87 -4.62 -13.44
N THR A 383 -11.13 -5.08 -14.45
CA THR A 383 -10.96 -6.51 -14.67
C THR A 383 -9.72 -6.95 -13.91
N PHE A 384 -9.79 -8.09 -13.24
CA PHE A 384 -8.63 -8.78 -12.65
C PHE A 384 -7.80 -9.43 -13.76
N ASN A 385 -7.33 -8.60 -14.74
CA ASN A 385 -6.42 -9.02 -15.78
C ASN A 385 -4.97 -8.92 -15.27
N ASP A 386 -4.04 -9.50 -16.01
CA ASP A 386 -2.61 -9.54 -15.64
C ASP A 386 -1.89 -8.18 -15.84
N GLU A 387 -2.63 -7.05 -15.81
CA GLU A 387 -2.06 -5.72 -15.94
C GLU A 387 -1.36 -5.27 -14.66
N VAL A 388 -0.24 -4.56 -14.84
CA VAL A 388 0.52 -3.97 -13.74
C VAL A 388 -0.18 -2.69 -13.28
N TYR A 389 -0.61 -2.67 -12.02
CA TYR A 389 -1.20 -1.48 -11.40
C TYR A 389 -0.17 -0.74 -10.54
N ILE A 390 -0.06 0.57 -10.75
CA ILE A 390 0.76 1.44 -9.91
C ILE A 390 -0.07 1.88 -8.72
N THR A 391 0.24 1.36 -7.55
CA THR A 391 -0.48 1.63 -6.30
C THR A 391 0.28 2.58 -5.37
N ASN A 392 1.57 2.84 -5.66
CA ASN A 392 2.46 3.65 -4.83
C ASN A 392 2.69 5.02 -5.49
N ILE A 393 2.49 6.10 -4.71
CA ILE A 393 2.67 7.48 -5.20
C ILE A 393 4.12 7.74 -5.63
N ARG A 394 5.12 7.15 -4.97
CA ARG A 394 6.53 7.27 -5.33
C ARG A 394 6.78 6.74 -6.74
N HIS A 395 6.24 5.56 -7.05
CA HIS A 395 6.36 4.97 -8.39
C HIS A 395 5.66 5.82 -9.45
N LYS A 396 4.45 6.34 -9.13
CA LYS A 396 3.71 7.24 -10.02
C LYS A 396 4.50 8.51 -10.32
N THR A 397 5.07 9.15 -9.30
CA THR A 397 5.88 10.35 -9.46
C THR A 397 7.11 10.08 -10.32
N ALA A 398 7.87 9.04 -10.03
CA ALA A 398 9.06 8.68 -10.80
C ALA A 398 8.74 8.37 -12.28
N LEU A 399 7.64 7.64 -12.56
CA LEU A 399 7.17 7.41 -13.93
C LEU A 399 6.77 8.71 -14.64
N GLN A 400 6.14 9.66 -13.92
CA GLN A 400 5.74 10.94 -14.48
C GLN A 400 6.95 11.81 -14.80
N GLU A 401 7.97 11.87 -13.92
CA GLU A 401 9.20 12.61 -14.16
C GLU A 401 10.01 11.99 -15.30
N ALA A 402 10.09 10.67 -15.38
CA ALA A 402 10.69 9.98 -16.53
C ALA A 402 9.97 10.35 -17.85
N LEU A 403 8.64 10.36 -17.85
CA LEU A 403 7.85 10.76 -19.03
C LEU A 403 8.10 12.23 -19.41
N ASN A 404 8.19 13.12 -18.43
CA ASN A 404 8.51 14.53 -18.65
C ASN A 404 9.91 14.69 -19.31
N SER A 405 10.91 13.98 -18.82
CA SER A 405 12.27 13.98 -19.38
C SER A 405 12.28 13.45 -20.82
N LEU A 406 11.54 12.37 -21.11
CA LEU A 406 11.41 11.86 -22.49
C LEU A 406 10.66 12.86 -23.43
N ASN A 407 9.72 13.65 -22.90
CA ASN A 407 9.10 14.73 -23.68
C ASN A 407 10.12 15.82 -24.05
N LEU A 408 11.07 16.15 -23.16
CA LEU A 408 12.16 17.08 -23.45
C LEU A 408 13.09 16.56 -24.54
N VAL A 409 13.39 15.25 -24.55
CA VAL A 409 14.16 14.63 -25.66
C VAL A 409 13.45 14.85 -26.98
N VAL A 410 12.15 14.55 -27.08
CA VAL A 410 11.36 14.75 -28.30
C VAL A 410 11.36 16.22 -28.74
N GLN A 411 11.24 17.14 -27.80
CA GLN A 411 11.29 18.57 -28.08
C GLN A 411 12.68 19.00 -28.58
N SER A 412 13.75 18.56 -27.94
CA SER A 412 15.14 18.86 -28.34
C SER A 412 15.44 18.35 -29.76
N ILE A 413 14.94 17.14 -30.12
CA ILE A 413 15.02 16.62 -31.48
C ILE A 413 14.26 17.53 -32.46
N SER A 414 13.04 17.95 -32.12
CA SER A 414 12.20 18.80 -32.98
C SER A 414 12.79 20.21 -33.18
N ASP A 415 13.48 20.73 -32.18
CA ASP A 415 14.15 22.03 -32.19
C ASP A 415 15.53 21.96 -32.86
N GLY A 416 15.99 20.79 -33.29
CA GLY A 416 17.29 20.58 -33.93
C GLY A 416 18.45 20.89 -32.98
N MET A 417 18.31 20.61 -31.70
CA MET A 417 19.38 20.79 -30.70
C MET A 417 20.50 19.79 -30.93
N PRO A 418 21.75 20.11 -30.51
CA PRO A 418 22.84 19.15 -30.51
C PRO A 418 22.57 17.89 -29.70
N GLU A 419 23.15 16.77 -30.08
CA GLU A 419 22.86 15.45 -29.55
C GLU A 419 23.27 15.25 -28.07
N ASP A 420 24.22 16.04 -27.57
CA ASP A 420 24.59 16.08 -26.14
C ASP A 420 23.43 16.51 -25.24
N PHE A 421 22.47 17.29 -25.76
CA PHE A 421 21.25 17.60 -25.01
C PHE A 421 20.30 16.40 -24.84
N TYR A 422 20.28 15.48 -25.82
CA TYR A 422 19.43 14.29 -25.73
C TYR A 422 19.92 13.35 -24.63
N SER A 423 21.26 13.19 -24.46
CA SER A 423 21.83 12.29 -23.46
C SER A 423 21.50 12.73 -22.03
N ILE A 424 21.44 14.05 -21.77
CA ILE A 424 21.08 14.60 -20.44
C ILE A 424 19.65 14.18 -20.05
N ASP A 425 18.68 14.43 -20.95
CA ASP A 425 17.28 14.14 -20.67
C ASP A 425 16.99 12.63 -20.67
N LEU A 426 17.69 11.85 -21.51
CA LEU A 426 17.64 10.38 -21.46
C LEU A 426 18.19 9.84 -20.13
N MET A 427 19.30 10.42 -19.63
CA MET A 427 19.88 10.04 -18.35
C MET A 427 18.94 10.34 -17.19
N ASN A 428 18.31 11.54 -17.19
CA ASN A 428 17.30 11.89 -16.19
C ASN A 428 16.15 10.87 -16.17
N ALA A 429 15.60 10.52 -17.34
CA ALA A 429 14.55 9.48 -17.44
C ALA A 429 15.04 8.11 -16.93
N TYR A 430 16.28 7.74 -17.24
CA TYR A 430 16.89 6.49 -16.79
C TYR A 430 17.06 6.43 -15.27
N GLU A 431 17.48 7.53 -14.63
CA GLU A 431 17.66 7.64 -13.18
C GLU A 431 16.33 7.60 -12.44
N GLU A 432 15.31 8.34 -12.93
CA GLU A 432 13.98 8.34 -12.35
C GLU A 432 13.35 6.94 -12.37
N LEU A 433 13.44 6.23 -13.49
CA LEU A 433 13.03 4.84 -13.57
C LEU A 433 13.82 3.92 -12.65
N GLY A 434 15.13 4.19 -12.48
CA GLY A 434 16.01 3.47 -11.56
C GLY A 434 15.60 3.59 -10.11
N SER A 435 15.10 4.77 -9.72
CA SER A 435 14.63 5.05 -8.37
C SER A 435 13.48 4.12 -7.95
N ILE A 436 12.63 3.67 -8.88
CA ILE A 436 11.52 2.75 -8.61
C ILE A 436 12.03 1.42 -8.05
N ILE A 437 13.08 0.87 -8.67
CA ILE A 437 13.63 -0.43 -8.30
C ILE A 437 14.77 -0.34 -7.28
N GLY A 438 15.12 0.90 -6.84
CA GLY A 438 16.14 1.13 -5.82
C GLY A 438 17.56 1.20 -6.36
N GLU A 439 17.74 1.44 -7.68
CA GLU A 439 19.02 1.79 -8.26
C GLU A 439 19.21 3.31 -8.17
N ALA A 440 20.36 3.79 -7.68
CA ALA A 440 20.67 5.21 -7.48
C ALA A 440 19.79 5.93 -6.42
N VAL A 441 19.36 5.23 -5.38
CA VAL A 441 18.55 5.79 -4.29
C VAL A 441 19.45 6.13 -3.10
N GLU A 442 19.26 7.30 -2.49
CA GLU A 442 19.95 7.71 -1.28
C GLU A 442 19.59 6.85 -0.08
N ASP A 443 20.55 6.57 0.81
CA ASP A 443 20.36 5.77 2.02
C ASP A 443 19.24 6.29 2.92
N ASP A 444 19.01 7.59 2.97
CA ASP A 444 17.98 8.23 3.79
C ASP A 444 16.56 7.83 3.31
N LEU A 445 16.32 7.81 2.00
CA LEU A 445 15.03 7.36 1.45
C LEU A 445 14.79 5.87 1.72
N VAL A 446 15.82 5.04 1.56
CA VAL A 446 15.75 3.61 1.90
C VAL A 446 15.38 3.43 3.37
N ASN A 447 16.04 4.15 4.27
CA ASN A 447 15.76 4.11 5.71
C ASN A 447 14.33 4.56 6.03
N GLU A 448 13.83 5.62 5.39
CA GLU A 448 12.46 6.09 5.57
C GLU A 448 11.42 5.04 5.16
N ILE A 449 11.59 4.42 3.99
CA ILE A 449 10.68 3.38 3.50
C ILE A 449 10.61 2.24 4.52
N PHE A 450 11.76 1.70 4.96
CA PHE A 450 11.78 0.56 5.88
C PHE A 450 11.34 0.90 7.30
N SER A 451 11.43 2.16 7.73
CA SER A 451 10.92 2.60 9.04
C SER A 451 9.42 2.40 9.23
N LYS A 452 8.65 2.33 8.13
CA LYS A 452 7.19 2.11 8.12
C LYS A 452 6.81 0.63 8.25
N PHE A 453 7.78 -0.29 8.21
CA PHE A 453 7.55 -1.72 8.30
C PHE A 453 7.34 -2.21 9.74
N CYS A 454 6.70 -3.36 9.87
CA CYS A 454 6.55 -4.02 11.16
C CYS A 454 7.90 -4.58 11.66
N MET A 455 8.06 -4.67 13.00
CA MET A 455 9.15 -5.41 13.63
C MET A 455 9.10 -6.89 13.21
N GLY A 456 10.26 -7.50 12.91
CA GLY A 456 10.33 -8.90 12.50
C GLY A 456 10.12 -9.17 10.99
N LYS A 457 9.99 -8.10 10.19
CA LYS A 457 9.94 -8.13 8.71
C LYS A 457 11.09 -7.35 8.09
#